data_c4a71ff4f5e1743b06894183104b248e
#
_entry.id   c4a71ff4f5e1743b06894183104b248e
#
_cell.length_a   1.000
_cell.length_b   1.000
_cell.length_c   1.000
_cell.angle_alpha   90.00
_cell.angle_beta   90.00
_cell.angle_gamma   90.00
#
_symmetry.space_group_name_H-M   'P 1'
#
loop_
_entity.id
_entity.type
_entity.pdbx_description
1 polymer ?
#
loop_
_entity_poly.entity_id
_entity_poly.type
_entity_poly.pdbx_seq_one_letter_code
_entity_poly.pdbx_strand_id
1 'polypeptide(L)' 'MAITALDIKDKTFKLKFRGYSEEEVNEFLDIVVDDFEKLTRENRAQEAKIKMLEEKLAYFDEMKE' A
#
# COMPACT_ATOMS: atom_id res chain seq x y z
N MET A 1 -8.28 8.50 -2.01
CA MET A 1 -8.78 8.03 -0.72
C MET A 1 -8.20 6.65 -0.42
N ALA A 2 -7.57 6.50 0.74
CA ALA A 2 -6.91 5.23 1.07
C ALA A 2 -7.91 4.19 1.55
N ILE A 3 -7.81 2.98 1.04
CA ILE A 3 -8.61 1.86 1.54
C ILE A 3 -7.85 1.16 2.65
N THR A 4 -8.59 0.68 3.63
CA THR A 4 -8.01 -0.11 4.71
C THR A 4 -8.16 -1.61 4.42
N ALA A 5 -7.40 -2.42 5.15
CA ALA A 5 -7.53 -3.87 5.03
C ALA A 5 -8.95 -4.32 5.39
N LEU A 6 -9.58 -3.65 6.35
CA LEU A 6 -10.95 -3.96 6.74
C LEU A 6 -11.94 -3.67 5.61
N ASP A 7 -11.72 -2.57 4.89
CA ASP A 7 -12.54 -2.22 3.73
C ASP A 7 -12.51 -3.33 2.68
N ILE A 8 -11.34 -3.90 2.45
CA ILE A 8 -11.18 -4.99 1.50
C ILE A 8 -11.90 -6.25 1.98
N LYS A 9 -11.72 -6.59 3.24
CA LYS A 9 -12.32 -7.78 3.84
C LYS A 9 -13.84 -7.71 3.86
N ASP A 10 -14.39 -6.54 4.15
CA ASP A 10 -15.83 -6.36 4.34
C ASP A 10 -16.55 -5.94 3.07
N LYS A 11 -15.84 -5.84 1.95
CA LYS A 11 -16.47 -5.43 0.69
C LYS A 11 -17.50 -6.44 0.23
N THR A 12 -18.69 -5.95 -0.11
CA THR A 12 -19.75 -6.77 -0.69
C THR A 12 -20.10 -6.22 -2.07
N PHE A 13 -20.60 -7.08 -2.93
CA PHE A 13 -20.99 -6.74 -4.29
C PHE A 13 -22.43 -7.16 -4.55
N LYS A 14 -23.10 -6.43 -5.41
CA LYS A 14 -24.46 -6.79 -5.83
C LYS A 14 -24.44 -8.13 -6.54
N LEU A 15 -25.38 -8.97 -6.19
CA LEU A 15 -25.60 -10.25 -6.88
C LEU A 15 -26.42 -10.00 -8.15
N LYS A 16 -26.01 -10.63 -9.22
CA LYS A 16 -26.75 -10.67 -10.47
C LYS A 16 -27.16 -12.10 -10.76
N PHE A 17 -27.91 -12.28 -11.82
CA PHE A 17 -28.44 -13.60 -12.18
C PHE A 17 -27.38 -14.69 -12.22
N ARG A 18 -26.16 -14.35 -12.67
CA ARG A 18 -25.07 -15.32 -12.79
C ARG A 18 -23.87 -14.97 -11.92
N GLY A 19 -24.13 -14.41 -10.76
CA GLY A 19 -23.06 -14.07 -9.82
C GLY A 19 -23.02 -12.59 -9.50
N TYR A 20 -21.84 -12.10 -9.16
CA TYR A 20 -21.66 -10.70 -8.80
C TYR A 20 -21.56 -9.81 -10.03
N SER A 21 -21.80 -8.51 -9.82
CA SER A 21 -21.62 -7.52 -10.88
C SER A 21 -20.14 -7.39 -11.22
N GLU A 22 -19.76 -7.73 -12.45
CA GLU A 22 -18.37 -7.60 -12.89
C GLU A 22 -17.90 -6.16 -12.86
N GLU A 23 -18.78 -5.21 -13.20
CA GLU A 23 -18.47 -3.79 -13.15
C GLU A 23 -18.08 -3.34 -11.75
N GLU A 24 -18.88 -3.71 -10.76
CA GLU A 24 -18.60 -3.34 -9.38
C GLU A 24 -17.31 -3.97 -8.88
N VAL A 25 -17.07 -5.23 -9.24
CA VAL A 25 -15.84 -5.92 -8.83
C VAL A 25 -14.64 -5.25 -9.46
N ASN A 26 -14.69 -4.95 -10.75
CA ASN A 26 -13.59 -4.33 -11.45
C ASN A 26 -13.30 -2.93 -10.95
N GLU A 27 -14.33 -2.13 -10.67
CA GLU A 27 -14.16 -0.80 -10.10
C GLU A 27 -13.46 -0.86 -8.75
N PHE A 28 -13.89 -1.81 -7.92
CA PHE A 28 -13.26 -1.98 -6.61
C PHE A 28 -11.80 -2.42 -6.73
N LEU A 29 -11.53 -3.36 -7.64
CA LEU A 29 -10.16 -3.82 -7.86
C LEU A 29 -9.26 -2.70 -8.38
N ASP A 30 -9.78 -1.82 -9.22
CA ASP A 30 -9.02 -0.67 -9.70
C ASP A 30 -8.60 0.24 -8.54
N ILE A 31 -9.51 0.47 -7.60
CA ILE A 31 -9.21 1.26 -6.41
C ILE A 31 -8.14 0.55 -5.54
N VAL A 32 -8.27 -0.76 -5.38
CA VAL A 32 -7.31 -1.55 -4.61
C VAL A 32 -5.92 -1.46 -5.24
N VAL A 33 -5.85 -1.60 -6.56
CA VAL A 33 -4.58 -1.53 -7.29
C VAL A 33 -3.93 -0.16 -7.12
N ASP A 34 -4.71 0.91 -7.28
CA ASP A 34 -4.18 2.26 -7.13
C ASP A 34 -3.62 2.49 -5.73
N ASP A 35 -4.34 2.09 -4.70
CA ASP A 35 -3.88 2.24 -3.33
C ASP A 35 -2.68 1.36 -3.03
N PHE A 36 -2.65 0.16 -3.58
CA PHE A 36 -1.53 -0.75 -3.43
C PHE A 36 -0.26 -0.17 -4.05
N GLU A 37 -0.38 0.37 -5.25
CA GLU A 37 0.74 1.00 -5.93
C GLU A 37 1.25 2.21 -5.16
N LYS A 38 0.35 3.02 -4.63
CA LYS A 38 0.71 4.18 -3.82
C LYS A 38 1.47 3.76 -2.57
N LEU A 39 0.94 2.77 -1.86
CA LEU A 39 1.59 2.26 -0.65
C LEU A 39 2.96 1.65 -0.95
N THR A 40 3.08 0.97 -2.08
CA THR A 40 4.35 0.40 -2.52
C THR A 40 5.38 1.49 -2.74
N ARG A 41 4.98 2.59 -3.41
CA ARG A 41 5.88 3.72 -3.64
C ARG A 41 6.30 4.37 -2.33
N GLU A 42 5.33 4.58 -1.42
CA GLU A 42 5.61 5.17 -0.12
C GLU A 42 6.56 4.29 0.69
N ASN A 43 6.34 2.97 0.65
CA ASN A 43 7.16 2.02 1.36
C ASN A 43 8.61 2.04 0.85
N ARG A 44 8.79 2.07 -0.47
CA ARG A 44 10.12 2.17 -1.07
C ARG A 44 10.84 3.46 -0.69
N ALA A 45 10.09 4.58 -0.67
CA ALA A 45 10.65 5.85 -0.28
C ALA A 45 11.09 5.83 1.19
N GLN A 46 10.30 5.23 2.06
CA GLN A 46 10.62 5.09 3.47
C GLN A 46 11.82 4.18 3.69
N GLU A 47 11.91 3.09 2.95
CA GLU A 47 13.05 2.17 3.03
C GLU A 47 14.35 2.87 2.64
N ALA A 48 14.31 3.68 1.58
CA ALA A 48 15.46 4.45 1.16
C ALA A 48 15.87 5.46 2.23
N LYS A 49 14.89 6.10 2.86
CA LYS A 49 15.14 7.07 3.92
C LYS A 49 15.75 6.40 5.15
N ILE A 50 15.24 5.23 5.52
CA ILE A 50 15.75 4.46 6.64
C ILE A 50 17.21 4.08 6.39
N LYS A 51 17.50 3.59 5.19
CA LYS A 51 18.87 3.22 4.81
C LYS A 51 19.80 4.40 4.91
N MET A 52 19.35 5.56 4.43
CA MET A 52 20.17 6.78 4.51
C MET A 52 20.42 7.20 5.96
N LEU A 53 19.40 7.10 6.81
CA LEU A 53 19.54 7.43 8.23
C LEU A 53 20.46 6.45 8.95
N GLU A 54 20.39 5.17 8.60
CA GLU A 54 21.28 4.17 9.16
C GLU A 54 22.72 4.44 8.77
N GLU A 55 22.96 4.83 7.54
CA GLU A 55 24.30 5.19 7.07
C GLU A 55 24.84 6.41 7.81
N LYS A 56 24.00 7.40 8.06
CA LYS A 56 24.40 8.58 8.83
C LYS A 56 24.73 8.22 10.26
N LEU A 57 23.95 7.34 10.87
CA LEU A 57 24.23 6.87 12.22
C LEU A 57 25.56 6.14 12.30
N ALA A 58 25.82 5.27 11.33
CA ALA A 58 27.09 4.55 11.28
C ALA A 58 28.27 5.51 11.14
N TYR A 59 28.09 6.53 10.31
CA TYR A 59 29.12 7.56 10.12
C TYR A 59 29.42 8.28 11.43
N PHE A 60 28.39 8.68 12.17
CA PHE A 60 28.56 9.34 13.45
C PHE A 60 29.23 8.42 14.48
N ASP A 61 28.87 7.16 14.50
CA ASP A 61 29.46 6.19 15.41
C ASP A 61 30.96 5.99 15.12
N GLU A 62 31.37 6.02 13.86
CA GLU A 62 32.77 5.91 13.46
C GLU A 62 33.56 7.13 13.87
N MET A 63 32.94 8.31 13.86
CA MET A 63 33.58 9.55 14.25
C MET A 63 33.67 9.73 15.77
N LYS A 64 32.83 8.98 16.47
CA LYS A 64 32.76 9.07 17.92
C LYS A 64 33.83 8.14 18.55
N GLU A 65 34.70 8.69 19.33
CA GLU A 65 35.72 7.93 20.03
C GLU A 65 35.40 7.73 21.48
#